data_1be447af331add83f199aa8084ce6f59
#
_entry.id   1be447af331add83f199aa8084ce6f59
#
_cell.length_a   1.000
_cell.length_b   1.000
_cell.length_c   1.000
_cell.angle_alpha   90.00
_cell.angle_beta   90.00
_cell.angle_gamma   90.00
#
_symmetry.space_group_name_H-M   'P 1'
#
loop_
_entity.id
_entity.type
_entity.pdbx_description
1 polymer ?
#
loop_
_entity_poly.entity_id
_entity_poly.type
_entity_poly.pdbx_seq_one_letter_code
_entity_poly.pdbx_strand_id
1 'polypeptide(L)'
;MKRRKDLTREQFKEYWLTQHVKLEKENTEKNWVRKIVANIAIDDPSLPEPPWDGMVELYFDSIEDMQKDVQGAQRAVMYADEENFCDHSEEQLVVLTQEYLMAVKTPLETSI
;
A
#
# COMPACT_ATOMS: atom_id res chain seq x y z
N MET A 1 -0.75 7.62 2.97
CA MET A 1 -1.79 8.01 2.00
C MET A 1 -2.97 8.61 2.73
N LYS A 2 -3.57 9.63 2.12
CA LYS A 2 -4.81 10.24 2.60
C LYS A 2 -5.95 9.83 1.68
N ARG A 3 -7.12 9.52 2.25
CA ARG A 3 -8.31 9.23 1.44
C ARG A 3 -8.83 10.51 0.77
N ARG A 4 -9.58 10.34 -0.30
CA ARG A 4 -10.31 11.45 -0.89
C ARG A 4 -11.29 12.01 0.15
N LYS A 5 -11.43 13.34 0.17
CA LYS A 5 -12.25 14.02 1.17
C LYS A 5 -13.73 13.66 1.07
N ASP A 6 -14.18 13.25 -0.11
CA ASP A 6 -15.57 12.86 -0.36
C ASP A 6 -15.85 11.39 -0.02
N LEU A 7 -14.83 10.63 0.43
CA LEU A 7 -15.00 9.24 0.82
C LEU A 7 -14.91 9.08 2.33
N THR A 8 -15.71 8.17 2.87
CA THR A 8 -15.52 7.69 4.24
C THR A 8 -14.31 6.76 4.30
N ARG A 9 -13.81 6.49 5.50
CA ARG A 9 -12.72 5.50 5.66
C ARG A 9 -13.13 4.11 5.20
N GLU A 10 -14.39 3.75 5.42
CA GLU A 10 -14.92 2.46 4.95
C GLU A 10 -14.93 2.40 3.42
N GLN A 11 -15.34 3.46 2.74
CA GLN A 11 -15.35 3.52 1.29
C GLN A 11 -13.93 3.49 0.71
N PHE A 12 -12.99 4.17 1.33
CA PHE A 12 -11.57 4.13 0.97
C PHE A 12 -11.01 2.72 1.07
N LYS A 13 -11.25 2.05 2.19
CA LYS A 13 -10.83 0.69 2.43
C LYS A 13 -11.44 -0.29 1.43
N GLU A 14 -12.75 -0.18 1.21
CA GLU A 14 -13.45 -1.06 0.29
C GLU A 14 -12.90 -0.95 -1.13
N TYR A 15 -12.71 0.27 -1.61
CA TYR A 15 -12.15 0.47 -2.95
C TYR A 15 -10.75 -0.15 -3.07
N TRP A 16 -9.90 0.10 -2.10
CA TRP A 16 -8.54 -0.45 -2.12
C TRP A 16 -8.54 -1.98 -2.15
N LEU A 17 -9.34 -2.59 -1.29
CA LEU A 17 -9.35 -4.05 -1.14
C LEU A 17 -10.13 -4.78 -2.22
N THR A 18 -10.98 -4.10 -2.99
CA THR A 18 -11.80 -4.75 -4.02
C THR A 18 -11.44 -4.35 -5.44
N GLN A 19 -11.14 -3.08 -5.67
CA GLN A 19 -10.87 -2.57 -7.01
C GLN A 19 -9.38 -2.39 -7.29
N HIS A 20 -8.70 -1.61 -6.46
CA HIS A 20 -7.28 -1.33 -6.67
C HIS A 20 -6.42 -2.59 -6.55
N VAL A 21 -6.79 -3.52 -5.69
CA VAL A 21 -6.06 -4.78 -5.50
C VAL A 21 -5.92 -5.58 -6.80
N LYS A 22 -6.85 -5.44 -7.74
CA LYS A 22 -6.76 -6.13 -9.03
C LYS A 22 -5.53 -5.68 -9.82
N LEU A 23 -5.25 -4.39 -9.79
CA LEU A 23 -4.06 -3.82 -10.44
C LEU A 23 -2.79 -4.23 -9.69
N GLU A 24 -2.85 -4.30 -8.37
CA GLU A 24 -1.71 -4.74 -7.55
C GLU A 24 -1.34 -6.19 -7.87
N LYS A 25 -2.34 -7.07 -7.99
CA LYS A 25 -2.11 -8.47 -8.40
C LYS A 25 -1.50 -8.57 -9.79
N GLU A 26 -2.01 -7.79 -10.72
CA GLU A 26 -1.47 -7.74 -12.07
C GLU A 26 -0.02 -7.27 -12.07
N ASN A 27 0.31 -6.26 -11.25
CA ASN A 27 1.67 -5.75 -11.14
C ASN A 27 2.64 -6.81 -10.58
N THR A 28 2.22 -7.56 -9.56
CA THR A 28 3.07 -8.63 -9.01
C THR A 28 3.28 -9.78 -10.00
N GLU A 29 2.31 -10.05 -10.85
CA GLU A 29 2.42 -11.12 -11.85
C GLU A 29 3.31 -10.75 -13.03
N LYS A 30 3.31 -9.47 -13.44
CA LYS A 30 3.93 -9.03 -14.69
C LYS A 30 5.22 -8.23 -14.53
N ASN A 31 5.48 -7.71 -13.35
CA ASN A 31 6.60 -6.80 -13.12
C ASN A 31 7.49 -7.29 -11.97
N TRP A 32 8.31 -6.37 -11.46
CA TRP A 32 9.40 -6.72 -10.52
C TRP A 32 9.01 -6.64 -9.05
N VAL A 33 7.83 -6.14 -8.74
CA VAL A 33 7.38 -6.10 -7.35
C VAL A 33 7.07 -7.53 -6.87
N ARG A 34 7.61 -7.88 -5.72
CA ARG A 34 7.48 -9.24 -5.18
C ARG A 34 6.28 -9.41 -4.28
N LYS A 35 5.92 -8.36 -3.58
CA LYS A 35 4.87 -8.39 -2.59
C LYS A 35 4.36 -6.98 -2.36
N ILE A 36 3.05 -6.84 -2.23
CA ILE A 36 2.40 -5.57 -1.92
C ILE A 36 1.55 -5.79 -0.67
N VAL A 37 1.76 -4.96 0.34
CA VAL A 37 1.01 -5.02 1.60
C VAL A 37 0.33 -3.68 1.83
N ALA A 38 -0.97 -3.72 2.04
CA ALA A 38 -1.75 -2.56 2.42
C ALA A 38 -1.90 -2.53 3.94
N ASN A 39 -1.58 -1.39 4.53
CA ASN A 39 -1.80 -1.12 5.95
C ASN A 39 -2.83 0.00 6.03
N ILE A 40 -4.01 -0.31 6.53
CA ILE A 40 -5.14 0.62 6.55
C ILE A 40 -5.40 1.02 7.99
N ALA A 41 -5.56 2.32 8.24
CA ALA A 41 -5.80 2.84 9.57
C ALA A 41 -7.05 2.22 10.18
N ILE A 42 -6.95 1.84 11.46
CA ILE A 42 -8.09 1.29 12.19
C ILE A 42 -9.05 2.43 12.52
N ASP A 43 -10.29 2.28 12.10
CA ASP A 43 -11.35 3.25 12.36
C ASP A 43 -12.12 2.83 13.61
N ASP A 44 -11.61 3.24 14.76
CA ASP A 44 -12.20 2.92 16.06
C ASP A 44 -12.31 4.22 16.86
N PRO A 45 -13.52 4.56 17.35
CA PRO A 45 -13.73 5.79 18.10
C PRO A 45 -12.94 5.86 19.42
N SER A 46 -12.47 4.73 19.94
CA SER A 46 -11.62 4.71 21.15
C SER A 46 -10.18 5.12 20.87
N LEU A 47 -9.79 5.22 19.60
CA LEU A 47 -8.44 5.57 19.18
C LEU A 47 -8.37 7.03 18.75
N PRO A 48 -7.18 7.66 18.87
CA PRO A 48 -6.97 8.98 18.30
C PRO A 48 -7.21 8.99 16.79
N GLU A 49 -7.58 10.14 16.26
CA GLU A 49 -7.71 10.34 14.82
C GLU A 49 -6.37 10.04 14.15
N PRO A 50 -6.31 9.07 13.23
CA PRO A 50 -5.05 8.73 12.58
C PRO A 50 -4.59 9.86 11.64
N PRO A 51 -3.29 10.16 11.61
CA PRO A 51 -2.75 11.20 10.71
C PRO A 51 -2.77 10.78 9.23
N TRP A 52 -2.87 9.49 8.98
CA TRP A 52 -2.90 8.90 7.63
C TRP A 52 -4.02 7.87 7.55
N ASP A 53 -4.55 7.64 6.37
CA ASP A 53 -5.61 6.65 6.17
C ASP A 53 -5.04 5.30 5.74
N GLY A 54 -3.86 5.28 5.15
CA GLY A 54 -3.23 4.04 4.75
C GLY A 54 -1.76 4.20 4.38
N MET A 55 -1.08 3.07 4.36
CA MET A 55 0.31 2.95 3.94
C MET A 55 0.43 1.70 3.09
N VAL A 56 1.18 1.76 2.01
CA VAL A 56 1.49 0.61 1.19
C VAL A 56 2.96 0.27 1.31
N GLU A 57 3.26 -1.01 1.45
CA GLU A 57 4.62 -1.52 1.41
C GLU A 57 4.81 -2.32 0.13
N LEU A 58 5.83 -1.97 -0.62
CA LEU A 58 6.21 -2.65 -1.86
C LEU A 58 7.56 -3.32 -1.65
N TYR A 59 7.63 -4.61 -1.93
CA TYR A 59 8.84 -5.39 -1.73
C TYR A 59 9.49 -5.74 -3.06
N PHE A 60 10.79 -5.53 -3.15
CA PHE A 60 11.58 -5.82 -4.35
C PHE A 60 12.83 -6.62 -3.97
N ASP A 61 13.34 -7.40 -4.91
CA ASP A 61 14.57 -8.16 -4.70
C ASP A 61 15.82 -7.26 -4.73
N SER A 62 15.73 -6.11 -5.41
CA SER A 62 16.85 -5.19 -5.54
C SER A 62 16.38 -3.76 -5.82
N ILE A 63 17.27 -2.80 -5.61
CA ILE A 63 17.00 -1.42 -5.98
C ILE A 63 16.80 -1.29 -7.48
N GLU A 64 17.56 -2.08 -8.26
CA GLU A 64 17.42 -2.08 -9.72
C GLU A 64 16.02 -2.52 -10.15
N ASP A 65 15.49 -3.57 -9.55
CA ASP A 65 14.13 -4.05 -9.84
C ASP A 65 13.09 -3.00 -9.45
N MET A 66 13.27 -2.34 -8.33
CA MET A 66 12.38 -1.26 -7.91
C MET A 66 12.37 -0.12 -8.93
N GLN A 67 13.53 0.27 -9.43
CA GLN A 67 13.63 1.33 -10.44
C GLN A 67 12.93 0.96 -11.73
N LYS A 68 13.06 -0.28 -12.17
CA LYS A 68 12.37 -0.79 -13.36
C LYS A 68 10.85 -0.76 -13.17
N ASP A 69 10.36 -1.19 -12.02
CA ASP A 69 8.94 -1.21 -11.71
C ASP A 69 8.35 0.21 -11.69
N VAL A 70 9.04 1.12 -11.03
CA VAL A 70 8.58 2.52 -10.88
C VAL A 70 8.50 3.22 -12.24
N GLN A 71 9.39 2.90 -13.18
CA GLN A 71 9.40 3.47 -14.51
C GLN A 71 8.47 2.76 -15.48
N GLY A 72 7.89 1.64 -15.09
CA GLY A 72 7.05 0.83 -15.97
C GLY A 72 5.65 1.38 -16.15
N ALA A 73 5.02 0.95 -17.25
CA ALA A 73 3.67 1.38 -17.61
C ALA A 73 2.62 0.97 -16.55
N GLN A 74 2.80 -0.19 -15.90
CA GLN A 74 1.88 -0.66 -14.88
C GLN A 74 1.84 0.26 -13.67
N ARG A 75 2.99 0.84 -13.29
CA ARG A 75 3.04 1.79 -12.19
C ARG A 75 2.19 3.03 -12.49
N ALA A 76 2.25 3.53 -13.72
CA ALA A 76 1.43 4.67 -14.14
C ALA A 76 -0.06 4.35 -14.07
N VAL A 77 -0.45 3.13 -14.45
CA VAL A 77 -1.84 2.67 -14.37
C VAL A 77 -2.30 2.62 -12.92
N MET A 78 -1.47 2.08 -12.02
CA MET A 78 -1.78 2.01 -10.60
C MET A 78 -1.92 3.40 -9.97
N TYR A 79 -1.00 4.30 -10.30
CA TYR A 79 -1.04 5.67 -9.80
C TYR A 79 -2.30 6.40 -10.25
N ALA A 80 -2.67 6.24 -11.52
CA ALA A 80 -3.90 6.83 -12.03
C ALA A 80 -5.15 6.31 -11.30
N ASP A 81 -5.19 5.02 -11.00
CA ASP A 81 -6.30 4.42 -10.26
C ASP A 81 -6.38 4.93 -8.81
N GLU A 82 -5.25 5.29 -8.22
CA GLU A 82 -5.23 5.85 -6.87
C GLU A 82 -6.06 7.12 -6.74
N GLU A 83 -6.22 7.88 -7.80
CA GLU A 83 -7.07 9.07 -7.80
C GLU A 83 -8.53 8.77 -7.47
N ASN A 84 -8.96 7.53 -7.63
CA ASN A 84 -10.33 7.11 -7.32
C ASN A 84 -10.58 6.97 -5.81
N PHE A 85 -9.52 6.89 -4.99
CA PHE A 85 -9.71 6.74 -3.54
C PHE A 85 -8.72 7.55 -2.70
N CYS A 86 -7.65 8.06 -3.27
CA CYS A 86 -6.64 8.85 -2.58
C CYS A 86 -6.67 10.32 -2.99
N ASP A 87 -6.31 11.18 -2.07
CA ASP A 87 -6.15 12.60 -2.31
C ASP A 87 -4.68 12.88 -2.67
N HIS A 88 -4.39 13.04 -3.95
CA HIS A 88 -3.05 13.33 -4.45
C HIS A 88 -2.59 14.77 -4.21
N SER A 89 -3.48 15.64 -3.74
CA SER A 89 -3.09 17.00 -3.34
C SER A 89 -2.36 17.02 -2.00
N GLU A 90 -2.51 15.96 -1.21
CA GLU A 90 -1.80 15.80 0.05
C GLU A 90 -0.40 15.25 -0.19
N GLU A 91 0.55 15.70 0.63
CA GLU A 91 1.91 15.21 0.55
C GLU A 91 1.96 13.71 0.81
N GLN A 92 2.69 13.00 -0.04
CA GLN A 92 2.97 11.59 0.16
C GLN A 92 4.40 11.41 0.62
N LEU A 93 4.57 10.66 1.71
CA LEU A 93 5.88 10.32 2.21
C LEU A 93 6.29 8.97 1.65
N VAL A 94 7.45 8.95 0.99
CA VAL A 94 8.02 7.73 0.43
C VAL A 94 9.39 7.51 1.05
N VAL A 95 9.63 6.30 1.58
CA VAL A 95 10.90 5.94 2.19
C VAL A 95 11.34 4.59 1.64
N LEU A 96 12.59 4.52 1.19
CA LEU A 96 13.21 3.23 0.87
C LEU A 96 13.82 2.67 2.14
N THR A 97 13.47 1.41 2.43
CA THR A 97 13.92 0.74 3.63
C THR A 97 14.47 -0.64 3.32
N GLN A 98 15.20 -1.17 4.26
CA GLN A 98 15.55 -2.59 4.28
C GLN A 98 14.95 -3.17 5.55
N GLU A 99 14.24 -4.27 5.43
CA GLU A 99 13.56 -4.88 6.56
C GLU A 99 14.50 -5.80 7.34
N TYR A 100 14.49 -5.64 8.66
CA TYR A 100 15.25 -6.49 9.58
C TYR A 100 14.30 -7.05 10.62
N LEU A 101 14.17 -8.37 10.69
CA LEU A 101 13.40 -9.00 11.76
C LEU A 101 14.19 -8.90 13.06
N MET A 102 13.72 -8.11 14.01
CA MET A 102 14.42 -7.86 15.28
C MET A 102 14.07 -8.87 16.35
N ALA A 103 12.81 -9.27 16.42
CA ALA A 103 12.36 -10.23 17.41
C ALA A 103 11.01 -10.81 17.00
N VAL A 104 10.77 -12.04 17.44
CA VAL A 104 9.50 -12.70 17.23
C VAL A 104 9.18 -13.54 18.46
N LYS A 105 7.91 -13.57 18.85
CA LYS A 105 7.49 -14.40 19.98
C LYS A 105 7.49 -15.86 19.57
N THR A 106 8.05 -16.73 20.42
CA THR A 106 8.14 -18.16 20.16
C THR A 106 7.15 -18.93 21.01
N PRO A 107 6.49 -19.96 20.48
CA PRO A 107 6.49 -20.32 19.07
C PRO A 107 5.72 -19.33 18.23
N LEU A 108 6.24 -19.04 17.02
CA LEU A 108 5.50 -18.25 16.06
C LEU A 108 4.42 -19.12 15.45
N GLU A 109 3.19 -18.66 15.52
CA GLU A 109 2.08 -19.39 14.91
C GLU A 109 2.19 -19.34 13.40
N THR A 110 2.07 -20.50 12.79
CA THR A 110 2.23 -20.63 11.35
C THR A 110 0.95 -20.42 10.58
N SER A 111 -0.12 -20.17 11.29
CA SER A 111 -1.43 -19.92 10.69
C SER A 111 -1.52 -18.62 9.90
N ILE A 112 -0.48 -17.92 9.90
CA ILE A 112 -0.40 -16.66 9.19
C ILE A 112 -0.30 -16.90 7.69
#